data_ff624478329df9899cdcde127be301bc
#
_entry.id   ff624478329df9899cdcde127be301bc
#
_cell.length_a   1.000
_cell.length_b   1.000
_cell.length_c   1.000
_cell.angle_alpha   90.00
_cell.angle_beta   90.00
_cell.angle_gamma   90.00
#
_symmetry.space_group_name_H-M   'P 1'
#
loop_
_entity.id
_entity.type
_entity.pdbx_description
1 polymer ?
#
loop_
_entity_poly.entity_id
_entity_poly.type
_entity_poly.pdbx_seq_one_letter_code
_entity_poly.pdbx_strand_id
1 'polypeptide(L)'
;KNGESMYVPAWMKKDSQKYFRAQKGTGERMNTISPFCDAAVEKDRAAFTKLMAHIREQDKGYGTVIAMQVENEIGLLGTERDYCGTAQERFAQEIPDELAEMYQVSGTWAEAFGEDAGEYFMAYAFASALERITSGGQQAYPLPCYTNAWLKQHPWYAGSYPSGGPVKEVHRIWKSAAPSLFALAPDIYVPYTAAVIEAYSYPGNPLFIPEVRKDAATASYCLYAFLKCHALCYSPFGIEDLGLQPEEVEKPRRRSWQP
;
A
#
# COMPACT_ATOMS: atom_id res chain seq x y z
N LYS A 1 6.80 -3.29 -3.19
CA LYS A 1 7.19 -4.61 -2.72
C LYS A 1 6.59 -5.73 -3.59
N ASN A 2 7.33 -6.78 -3.85
CA ASN A 2 6.82 -7.97 -4.54
C ASN A 2 7.24 -9.26 -3.81
N GLY A 3 6.73 -10.43 -4.26
CA GLY A 3 6.87 -11.69 -3.54
C GLY A 3 8.29 -12.14 -3.24
N GLU A 4 9.26 -11.81 -4.06
CA GLU A 4 10.64 -12.32 -3.91
C GLU A 4 11.59 -11.31 -3.29
N SER A 5 11.44 -10.02 -3.59
CA SER A 5 12.32 -8.99 -3.08
C SER A 5 11.68 -8.22 -1.93
N MET A 6 12.17 -8.47 -0.74
CA MET A 6 11.75 -7.79 0.47
C MET A 6 12.78 -6.77 0.87
N TYR A 7 12.35 -5.53 1.03
CA TYR A 7 13.19 -4.42 1.45
C TYR A 7 13.51 -4.41 2.95
N VAL A 8 13.06 -5.44 3.67
CA VAL A 8 13.36 -5.62 5.11
C VAL A 8 14.87 -5.71 5.31
N PRO A 9 15.48 -4.88 6.17
CA PRO A 9 16.90 -4.88 6.42
C PRO A 9 17.42 -6.24 6.93
N ALA A 10 18.65 -6.60 6.54
CA ALA A 10 19.25 -7.88 6.92
C ALA A 10 19.35 -8.08 8.45
N TRP A 11 19.61 -7.02 9.20
CA TRP A 11 19.65 -7.07 10.66
C TRP A 11 18.30 -7.41 11.29
N MET A 12 17.20 -6.90 10.72
CA MET A 12 15.83 -7.22 11.14
C MET A 12 15.48 -8.67 10.82
N LYS A 13 15.91 -9.17 9.64
CA LYS A 13 15.70 -10.58 9.26
C LYS A 13 16.42 -11.57 10.15
N LYS A 14 17.54 -11.18 10.76
CA LYS A 14 18.34 -12.03 11.65
C LYS A 14 17.73 -12.20 13.04
N ASP A 15 16.95 -11.24 13.50
CA ASP A 15 16.28 -11.25 14.81
C ASP A 15 14.80 -11.57 14.64
N SER A 16 14.51 -12.81 14.29
CA SER A 16 13.14 -13.27 13.97
C SER A 16 12.24 -13.44 15.20
N GLN A 17 12.78 -13.38 16.41
CA GLN A 17 11.98 -13.37 17.64
C GLN A 17 11.40 -11.98 17.88
N LYS A 18 12.21 -10.95 17.72
CA LYS A 18 11.80 -9.56 17.89
C LYS A 18 11.01 -9.04 16.70
N TYR A 19 11.42 -9.41 15.48
CA TYR A 19 10.82 -8.98 14.21
C TYR A 19 10.20 -10.18 13.49
N PHE A 20 9.08 -10.64 14.04
CA PHE A 20 8.45 -11.85 13.53
C PHE A 20 7.78 -11.62 12.18
N ARG A 21 7.74 -12.69 11.40
CA ARG A 21 7.25 -12.69 10.03
C ARG A 21 5.82 -13.18 9.97
N ALA A 22 5.11 -12.73 8.94
CA ALA A 22 3.84 -13.32 8.57
C ALA A 22 4.01 -14.81 8.21
N GLN A 23 2.96 -15.58 8.40
CA GLN A 23 2.91 -17.02 8.11
C GLN A 23 1.71 -17.32 7.21
N LYS A 24 1.89 -18.27 6.31
CA LYS A 24 0.78 -18.84 5.54
C LYS A 24 -0.04 -19.81 6.42
N GLY A 25 -1.25 -20.15 5.99
CA GLY A 25 -2.08 -21.17 6.66
C GLY A 25 -1.43 -22.55 6.77
N THR A 26 -0.43 -22.85 5.96
CA THR A 26 0.42 -24.05 6.04
C THR A 26 1.47 -24.01 7.16
N GLY A 27 1.62 -22.89 7.86
CA GLY A 27 2.68 -22.66 8.85
C GLY A 27 4.02 -22.19 8.24
N GLU A 28 4.11 -22.09 6.91
CA GLU A 28 5.30 -21.57 6.22
C GLU A 28 5.50 -20.10 6.56
N ARG A 29 6.71 -19.73 7.00
CA ARG A 29 7.09 -18.33 7.24
C ARG A 29 7.33 -17.59 5.93
N MET A 30 6.72 -16.45 5.79
CA MET A 30 6.89 -15.58 4.63
C MET A 30 8.16 -14.72 4.76
N ASN A 31 8.57 -14.10 3.68
CA ASN A 31 9.63 -13.09 3.74
C ASN A 31 9.13 -11.72 4.28
N THR A 32 7.83 -11.54 4.35
CA THR A 32 7.16 -10.31 4.85
C THR A 32 7.16 -10.28 6.37
N ILE A 33 7.51 -9.15 6.97
CA ILE A 33 7.27 -8.91 8.40
C ILE A 33 5.76 -8.79 8.62
N SER A 34 5.29 -9.37 9.71
CA SER A 34 3.88 -9.25 10.10
C SER A 34 3.52 -7.79 10.41
N PRO A 35 2.37 -7.26 9.95
CA PRO A 35 1.90 -5.93 10.35
C PRO A 35 1.57 -5.86 11.85
N PHE A 36 1.43 -7.00 12.51
CA PHE A 36 1.23 -7.10 13.96
C PHE A 36 2.54 -7.04 14.76
N CYS A 37 3.68 -6.94 14.09
CA CYS A 37 4.98 -6.79 14.74
C CYS A 37 5.23 -5.32 15.09
N ASP A 38 4.75 -4.88 16.26
CA ASP A 38 4.90 -3.50 16.74
C ASP A 38 6.36 -3.02 16.72
N ALA A 39 7.30 -3.88 17.05
CA ALA A 39 8.73 -3.54 17.04
C ALA A 39 9.23 -3.16 15.64
N ALA A 40 8.69 -3.76 14.58
CA ALA A 40 9.03 -3.42 13.19
C ALA A 40 8.33 -2.14 12.75
N VAL A 41 7.01 -2.03 13.00
CA VAL A 41 6.24 -0.83 12.67
C VAL A 41 6.85 0.43 13.30
N GLU A 42 7.31 0.35 14.56
CA GLU A 42 7.99 1.47 15.22
C GLU A 42 9.35 1.83 14.59
N LYS A 43 10.06 0.86 14.01
CA LYS A 43 11.29 1.15 13.25
C LYS A 43 10.99 1.87 11.94
N ASP A 44 9.94 1.46 11.24
CA ASP A 44 9.52 2.10 10.00
C ASP A 44 8.97 3.51 10.29
N ARG A 45 8.16 3.67 11.33
CA ARG A 45 7.70 4.97 11.80
C ARG A 45 8.88 5.90 12.11
N ALA A 46 9.86 5.43 12.86
CA ALA A 46 11.04 6.23 13.23
C ALA A 46 11.89 6.61 12.01
N ALA A 47 12.04 5.68 11.04
CA ALA A 47 12.77 5.94 9.80
C ALA A 47 12.03 6.97 8.92
N PHE A 48 10.72 6.79 8.74
CA PHE A 48 9.89 7.71 7.97
C PHE A 48 9.83 9.11 8.61
N THR A 49 9.71 9.19 9.94
CA THR A 49 9.77 10.48 10.67
C THR A 49 11.09 11.22 10.42
N LYS A 50 12.23 10.50 10.42
CA LYS A 50 13.53 11.10 10.12
C LYS A 50 13.63 11.56 8.68
N LEU A 51 13.13 10.77 7.73
CA LEU A 51 13.07 11.15 6.32
C LEU A 51 12.26 12.43 6.13
N MET A 52 11.07 12.50 6.72
CA MET A 52 10.20 13.68 6.63
C MET A 52 10.86 14.92 7.25
N ALA A 53 11.53 14.78 8.39
CA ALA A 53 12.30 15.88 9.01
C ALA A 53 13.43 16.35 8.10
N HIS A 54 14.14 15.42 7.46
CA HIS A 54 15.22 15.75 6.51
C HIS A 54 14.68 16.48 5.28
N ILE A 55 13.58 16.00 4.68
CA ILE A 55 12.93 16.67 3.54
C ILE A 55 12.52 18.08 3.92
N ARG A 56 11.91 18.30 5.09
CA ARG A 56 11.55 19.63 5.58
C ARG A 56 12.77 20.58 5.61
N GLU A 57 13.91 20.08 6.05
CA GLU A 57 15.14 20.89 6.15
C GLU A 57 15.72 21.22 4.78
N GLN A 58 15.75 20.22 3.86
CA GLN A 58 16.36 20.38 2.54
C GLN A 58 15.47 21.12 1.54
N ASP A 59 14.15 20.93 1.64
CA ASP A 59 13.16 21.49 0.72
C ASP A 59 12.54 22.81 1.24
N LYS A 60 13.06 23.33 2.34
CA LYS A 60 12.56 24.54 2.99
C LYS A 60 12.55 25.74 2.04
N GLY A 61 11.33 26.21 1.72
CA GLY A 61 11.10 27.36 0.86
C GLY A 61 11.06 27.03 -0.64
N TYR A 62 11.37 25.82 -1.05
CA TYR A 62 11.28 25.38 -2.46
C TYR A 62 9.94 24.70 -2.77
N GLY A 63 9.44 23.85 -1.88
CA GLY A 63 8.20 23.10 -2.11
C GLY A 63 8.29 22.11 -3.27
N THR A 64 9.48 21.51 -3.47
CA THR A 64 9.74 20.56 -4.55
C THR A 64 9.05 19.23 -4.29
N VAL A 65 9.03 18.78 -3.02
CA VAL A 65 8.33 17.57 -2.61
C VAL A 65 6.90 17.94 -2.21
N ILE A 66 5.93 17.50 -2.98
CA ILE A 66 4.51 17.86 -2.82
C ILE A 66 3.67 16.80 -2.13
N ALA A 67 4.10 15.55 -2.16
CA ALA A 67 3.43 14.41 -1.52
C ALA A 67 4.41 13.27 -1.29
N MET A 68 4.07 12.35 -0.37
CA MET A 68 4.87 11.19 -0.05
C MET A 68 4.04 9.91 -0.20
N GLN A 69 4.59 8.93 -0.93
CA GLN A 69 4.06 7.57 -0.92
C GLN A 69 4.58 6.84 0.31
N VAL A 70 3.65 6.27 1.08
CA VAL A 70 3.99 5.44 2.25
C VAL A 70 3.79 3.98 1.89
N GLU A 71 4.87 3.21 1.92
CA GLU A 71 4.98 1.84 1.40
C GLU A 71 4.74 1.75 -0.12
N ASN A 72 4.86 0.56 -0.67
CA ASN A 72 4.56 0.26 -2.07
C ASN A 72 3.80 -1.05 -2.19
N GLU A 73 2.61 -1.00 -2.80
CA GLU A 73 1.77 -2.17 -3.09
C GLU A 73 1.67 -3.13 -1.89
N ILE A 74 1.35 -2.56 -0.71
CA ILE A 74 1.33 -3.29 0.56
C ILE A 74 0.27 -4.38 0.54
N GLY A 75 0.57 -5.51 1.19
CA GLY A 75 -0.33 -6.66 1.31
C GLY A 75 0.43 -7.98 1.32
N LEU A 76 -0.29 -9.09 1.46
CA LEU A 76 0.26 -10.44 1.47
C LEU A 76 0.00 -11.15 0.14
N LEU A 77 1.06 -11.66 -0.51
CA LEU A 77 0.97 -12.53 -1.68
C LEU A 77 1.09 -13.99 -1.24
N GLY A 78 0.24 -14.86 -1.78
CA GLY A 78 0.27 -16.31 -1.54
C GLY A 78 -0.47 -16.77 -0.29
N THR A 79 -1.19 -15.87 0.37
CA THR A 79 -2.10 -16.17 1.48
C THR A 79 -3.11 -15.05 1.64
N GLU A 80 -4.34 -15.37 2.05
CA GLU A 80 -5.39 -14.37 2.28
C GLU A 80 -5.17 -13.57 3.56
N ARG A 81 -4.48 -14.16 4.57
CA ARG A 81 -4.14 -13.46 5.81
C ARG A 81 -2.85 -13.99 6.44
N ASP A 82 -2.39 -13.29 7.47
CA ASP A 82 -1.31 -13.75 8.34
C ASP A 82 -1.83 -14.77 9.35
N TYR A 83 -1.12 -15.88 9.49
CA TYR A 83 -1.39 -16.99 10.42
C TYR A 83 -0.35 -17.10 11.55
N CYS A 84 0.52 -16.11 11.76
CA CYS A 84 1.39 -16.12 12.92
C CYS A 84 0.57 -16.08 14.24
N GLY A 85 1.17 -16.49 15.34
CA GLY A 85 0.45 -16.61 16.63
C GLY A 85 -0.32 -15.35 17.00
N THR A 86 0.34 -14.18 16.95
CA THR A 86 -0.31 -12.90 17.26
C THR A 86 -1.47 -12.59 16.30
N ALA A 87 -1.32 -12.89 15.02
CA ALA A 87 -2.38 -12.68 14.05
C ALA A 87 -3.58 -13.61 14.31
N GLN A 88 -3.32 -14.86 14.67
CA GLN A 88 -4.37 -15.82 15.04
C GLN A 88 -5.17 -15.37 16.26
N GLU A 89 -4.47 -14.92 17.31
CA GLU A 89 -5.11 -14.38 18.50
C GLU A 89 -6.00 -13.18 18.20
N ARG A 90 -5.52 -12.24 17.37
CA ARG A 90 -6.29 -11.05 16.97
C ARG A 90 -7.45 -11.37 16.03
N PHE A 91 -7.28 -12.34 15.14
CA PHE A 91 -8.34 -12.76 14.23
C PHE A 91 -9.51 -13.42 14.96
N ALA A 92 -9.25 -14.06 16.10
CA ALA A 92 -10.27 -14.68 16.95
C ALA A 92 -10.99 -13.68 17.88
N GLN A 93 -10.55 -12.43 17.95
CA GLN A 93 -11.22 -11.36 18.70
C GLN A 93 -12.40 -10.80 17.93
N GLU A 94 -13.29 -10.12 18.64
CA GLU A 94 -14.34 -9.33 18.03
C GLU A 94 -13.73 -8.23 17.13
N ILE A 95 -14.45 -7.90 16.07
CA ILE A 95 -14.06 -6.80 15.20
C ILE A 95 -14.15 -5.46 15.94
N PRO A 96 -13.32 -4.45 15.56
CA PRO A 96 -13.41 -3.12 16.14
C PRO A 96 -14.80 -2.50 15.99
N ASP A 97 -15.23 -1.76 17.01
CA ASP A 97 -16.56 -1.15 17.07
C ASP A 97 -16.86 -0.27 15.85
N GLU A 98 -15.86 0.48 15.38
CA GLU A 98 -16.01 1.32 14.19
C GLU A 98 -16.31 0.52 12.91
N LEU A 99 -15.81 -0.72 12.81
CA LEU A 99 -16.10 -1.60 11.68
C LEU A 99 -17.47 -2.26 11.87
N ALA A 100 -17.81 -2.65 13.10
CA ALA A 100 -19.11 -3.20 13.44
C ALA A 100 -20.25 -2.23 13.06
N GLU A 101 -20.12 -0.96 13.43
CA GLU A 101 -21.05 0.11 13.07
C GLU A 101 -21.05 0.38 11.55
N MET A 102 -19.88 0.46 10.93
CA MET A 102 -19.72 0.78 9.51
C MET A 102 -20.38 -0.26 8.59
N TYR A 103 -20.24 -1.55 8.93
CA TYR A 103 -20.74 -2.67 8.13
C TYR A 103 -22.05 -3.26 8.64
N GLN A 104 -22.52 -2.81 9.83
CA GLN A 104 -23.71 -3.33 10.52
C GLN A 104 -23.61 -4.84 10.78
N VAL A 105 -22.47 -5.28 11.27
CA VAL A 105 -22.14 -6.66 11.61
C VAL A 105 -21.57 -6.74 13.03
N SER A 106 -21.44 -7.93 13.58
CA SER A 106 -20.87 -8.15 14.92
C SER A 106 -20.19 -9.50 15.03
N GLY A 107 -19.46 -9.69 16.10
CA GLY A 107 -18.73 -10.94 16.39
C GLY A 107 -17.28 -10.89 15.94
N THR A 108 -16.67 -12.07 15.81
CA THR A 108 -15.31 -12.23 15.32
C THR A 108 -15.20 -11.88 13.84
N TRP A 109 -13.96 -11.73 13.34
CA TRP A 109 -13.73 -11.46 11.91
C TRP A 109 -14.40 -12.48 11.00
N ALA A 110 -14.31 -13.79 11.37
CA ALA A 110 -14.93 -14.86 10.59
C ALA A 110 -16.46 -14.79 10.59
N GLU A 111 -17.08 -14.48 11.73
CA GLU A 111 -18.52 -14.35 11.85
C GLU A 111 -19.06 -13.12 11.12
N ALA A 112 -18.32 -12.00 11.19
CA ALA A 112 -18.72 -10.74 10.59
C ALA A 112 -18.58 -10.72 9.06
N PHE A 113 -17.52 -11.32 8.51
CA PHE A 113 -17.14 -11.14 7.10
C PHE A 113 -17.03 -12.45 6.29
N GLY A 114 -17.22 -13.61 6.93
CA GLY A 114 -17.26 -14.90 6.22
C GLY A 114 -16.04 -15.17 5.35
N GLU A 115 -16.24 -15.36 4.06
CA GLU A 115 -15.16 -15.66 3.09
C GLU A 115 -14.19 -14.48 2.89
N ASP A 116 -14.64 -13.24 3.09
CA ASP A 116 -13.82 -12.04 2.95
C ASP A 116 -13.04 -11.70 4.24
N ALA A 117 -13.27 -12.43 5.33
CA ALA A 117 -12.72 -12.10 6.65
C ALA A 117 -11.20 -11.98 6.66
N GLY A 118 -10.48 -12.83 5.92
CA GLY A 118 -9.03 -12.79 5.82
C GLY A 118 -8.52 -11.48 5.23
N GLU A 119 -9.07 -11.06 4.11
CA GLU A 119 -8.69 -9.81 3.43
C GLU A 119 -9.06 -8.57 4.25
N TYR A 120 -10.25 -8.56 4.85
CA TYR A 120 -10.73 -7.42 5.67
C TYR A 120 -9.89 -7.25 6.94
N PHE A 121 -9.55 -8.37 7.59
CA PHE A 121 -8.63 -8.38 8.73
C PHE A 121 -7.26 -7.81 8.36
N MET A 122 -6.70 -8.24 7.23
CA MET A 122 -5.41 -7.74 6.78
C MET A 122 -5.47 -6.28 6.34
N ALA A 123 -6.56 -5.83 5.72
CA ALA A 123 -6.75 -4.44 5.36
C ALA A 123 -6.73 -3.54 6.60
N TYR A 124 -7.43 -3.94 7.67
CA TYR A 124 -7.40 -3.21 8.94
C TYR A 124 -6.00 -3.20 9.56
N ALA A 125 -5.32 -4.34 9.56
CA ALA A 125 -3.97 -4.47 10.12
C ALA A 125 -2.95 -3.60 9.41
N PHE A 126 -2.92 -3.64 8.06
CA PHE A 126 -2.01 -2.81 7.27
C PHE A 126 -2.35 -1.33 7.35
N ALA A 127 -3.63 -0.97 7.27
CA ALA A 127 -4.06 0.41 7.39
C ALA A 127 -3.66 1.01 8.75
N SER A 128 -3.90 0.27 9.86
CA SER A 128 -3.51 0.69 11.21
C SER A 128 -1.99 0.84 11.37
N ALA A 129 -1.20 -0.06 10.77
CA ALA A 129 0.25 0.04 10.77
C ALA A 129 0.73 1.27 9.99
N LEU A 130 0.15 1.52 8.79
CA LEU A 130 0.48 2.69 7.98
C LEU A 130 0.05 4.00 8.63
N GLU A 131 -1.08 4.03 9.32
CA GLU A 131 -1.49 5.22 10.09
C GLU A 131 -0.41 5.63 11.09
N ARG A 132 0.13 4.69 11.84
CA ARG A 132 1.22 4.96 12.80
C ARG A 132 2.45 5.53 12.12
N ILE A 133 2.84 4.99 10.96
CA ILE A 133 3.99 5.45 10.18
C ILE A 133 3.72 6.85 9.62
N THR A 134 2.58 7.02 8.96
CA THR A 134 2.18 8.25 8.27
C THR A 134 2.03 9.41 9.24
N SER A 135 1.24 9.23 10.29
CA SER A 135 1.02 10.28 11.30
C SER A 135 2.32 10.70 12.00
N GLY A 136 3.20 9.72 12.30
CA GLY A 136 4.54 10.01 12.83
C GLY A 136 5.40 10.87 11.89
N GLY A 137 5.36 10.58 10.59
CA GLY A 137 6.06 11.39 9.58
C GLY A 137 5.46 12.80 9.43
N GLN A 138 4.13 12.90 9.38
CA GLN A 138 3.43 14.17 9.24
C GLN A 138 3.60 15.11 10.45
N GLN A 139 3.80 14.57 11.64
CA GLN A 139 4.19 15.38 12.81
C GLN A 139 5.55 16.06 12.60
N ALA A 140 6.47 15.45 11.88
CA ALA A 140 7.77 16.04 11.55
C ALA A 140 7.68 17.03 10.39
N TYR A 141 6.91 16.70 9.33
CA TYR A 141 6.65 17.55 8.18
C TYR A 141 5.28 17.24 7.58
N PRO A 142 4.29 18.15 7.60
CA PRO A 142 2.90 17.87 7.25
C PRO A 142 2.66 17.83 5.73
N LEU A 143 3.44 17.02 5.00
CA LEU A 143 3.17 16.74 3.60
C LEU A 143 1.97 15.80 3.45
N PRO A 144 1.18 15.95 2.39
CA PRO A 144 0.18 14.96 2.00
C PRO A 144 0.83 13.58 1.79
N CYS A 145 0.21 12.54 2.35
CA CYS A 145 0.70 11.17 2.20
C CYS A 145 -0.36 10.29 1.56
N TYR A 146 0.05 9.40 0.68
CA TYR A 146 -0.80 8.40 0.02
C TYR A 146 -0.15 7.02 0.07
N THR A 147 -0.93 5.99 -0.24
CA THR A 147 -0.42 4.64 -0.47
C THR A 147 -1.03 4.07 -1.74
N ASN A 148 -0.32 3.16 -2.40
CA ASN A 148 -0.73 2.61 -3.67
C ASN A 148 -1.18 1.15 -3.57
N ALA A 149 -1.98 0.72 -4.55
CA ALA A 149 -2.57 -0.60 -4.62
C ALA A 149 -2.12 -1.33 -5.89
N TRP A 150 -1.54 -2.51 -5.71
CA TRP A 150 -1.61 -3.55 -6.72
C TRP A 150 -3.06 -4.02 -6.77
N LEU A 151 -3.71 -3.81 -7.92
CA LEU A 151 -5.15 -4.01 -8.06
C LEU A 151 -5.55 -5.49 -7.94
N LYS A 152 -6.78 -5.70 -7.47
CA LYS A 152 -7.45 -7.00 -7.56
C LYS A 152 -7.54 -7.43 -9.01
N GLN A 153 -7.06 -8.63 -9.32
CA GLN A 153 -7.01 -9.18 -10.67
C GLN A 153 -7.14 -10.70 -10.65
N HIS A 154 -7.40 -11.28 -11.85
CA HIS A 154 -7.52 -12.73 -11.97
C HIS A 154 -6.35 -13.46 -11.29
N PRO A 155 -6.60 -14.53 -10.52
CA PRO A 155 -7.86 -15.26 -10.33
C PRO A 155 -8.80 -14.76 -9.20
N TRP A 156 -8.68 -13.51 -8.78
CA TRP A 156 -9.63 -12.73 -7.96
C TRP A 156 -9.72 -13.11 -6.47
N TYR A 157 -9.01 -14.10 -5.96
CA TYR A 157 -9.00 -14.42 -4.53
C TYR A 157 -7.87 -13.68 -3.80
N ALA A 158 -8.10 -13.34 -2.55
CA ALA A 158 -7.12 -12.67 -1.69
C ALA A 158 -5.85 -13.51 -1.55
N GLY A 159 -4.69 -12.89 -1.77
CA GLY A 159 -3.40 -13.59 -1.85
C GLY A 159 -2.96 -13.91 -3.29
N SER A 160 -3.86 -13.90 -4.30
CA SER A 160 -3.47 -13.89 -5.72
C SER A 160 -3.03 -12.50 -6.19
N TYR A 161 -3.45 -11.49 -5.48
CA TYR A 161 -2.96 -10.13 -5.42
C TYR A 161 -2.65 -9.81 -3.94
N PRO A 162 -1.96 -8.72 -3.60
CA PRO A 162 -1.61 -8.42 -2.20
C PRO A 162 -2.85 -8.27 -1.32
N SER A 163 -3.19 -9.33 -0.56
CA SER A 163 -4.32 -9.34 0.36
C SER A 163 -4.17 -8.27 1.44
N GLY A 164 -5.24 -7.53 1.70
CA GLY A 164 -5.27 -6.44 2.66
C GLY A 164 -4.68 -5.13 2.14
N GLY A 165 -4.17 -5.08 0.91
CA GLY A 165 -3.81 -3.83 0.24
C GLY A 165 -5.02 -2.94 -0.03
N PRO A 166 -4.81 -1.66 -0.40
CA PRO A 166 -5.91 -0.70 -0.56
C PRO A 166 -6.67 -0.89 -1.89
N VAL A 167 -7.17 -2.12 -2.15
CA VAL A 167 -8.08 -2.40 -3.25
C VAL A 167 -9.46 -1.84 -2.95
N LYS A 168 -10.26 -1.58 -3.99
CA LYS A 168 -11.52 -0.84 -3.88
C LYS A 168 -12.49 -1.42 -2.85
N GLU A 169 -12.55 -2.72 -2.73
CA GLU A 169 -13.47 -3.44 -1.86
C GLU A 169 -13.25 -3.13 -0.38
N VAL A 170 -12.01 -2.84 0.01
CA VAL A 170 -11.62 -2.57 1.40
C VAL A 170 -11.34 -1.09 1.69
N HIS A 171 -11.67 -0.18 0.77
CA HIS A 171 -11.42 1.26 0.95
C HIS A 171 -12.05 1.84 2.21
N ARG A 172 -13.25 1.37 2.59
CA ARG A 172 -13.92 1.85 3.81
C ARG A 172 -13.09 1.56 5.06
N ILE A 173 -12.48 0.37 5.13
CA ILE A 173 -11.57 -0.01 6.22
C ILE A 173 -10.33 0.88 6.20
N TRP A 174 -9.68 1.04 5.04
CA TRP A 174 -8.51 1.87 4.90
C TRP A 174 -8.75 3.33 5.29
N LYS A 175 -9.88 3.92 4.87
CA LYS A 175 -10.23 5.30 5.19
C LYS A 175 -10.57 5.50 6.68
N SER A 176 -11.09 4.48 7.35
CA SER A 176 -11.32 4.50 8.79
C SER A 176 -10.00 4.34 9.57
N ALA A 177 -9.22 3.33 9.24
CA ALA A 177 -8.05 2.94 10.03
C ALA A 177 -6.76 3.73 9.68
N ALA A 178 -6.72 4.43 8.53
CA ALA A 178 -5.59 5.25 8.09
C ALA A 178 -6.03 6.64 7.61
N PRO A 179 -6.65 7.46 8.47
CA PRO A 179 -7.19 8.78 8.10
C PRO A 179 -6.11 9.79 7.70
N SER A 180 -4.87 9.59 8.07
CA SER A 180 -3.74 10.44 7.65
C SER A 180 -3.38 10.31 6.16
N LEU A 181 -3.88 9.28 5.47
CA LEU A 181 -3.69 9.12 4.03
C LEU A 181 -4.76 9.91 3.26
N PHE A 182 -4.32 10.89 2.46
CA PHE A 182 -5.27 11.67 1.66
C PHE A 182 -5.85 10.88 0.49
N ALA A 183 -5.08 9.94 -0.09
CA ALA A 183 -5.51 9.11 -1.21
C ALA A 183 -5.10 7.64 -1.06
N LEU A 184 -5.98 6.75 -1.51
CA LEU A 184 -5.70 5.37 -1.85
C LEU A 184 -5.58 5.33 -3.37
N ALA A 185 -4.41 4.99 -3.89
CA ALA A 185 -4.01 5.25 -5.27
C ALA A 185 -3.86 3.95 -6.07
N PRO A 186 -4.44 3.82 -7.28
CA PRO A 186 -4.32 2.59 -8.05
C PRO A 186 -3.05 2.57 -8.91
N ASP A 187 -2.37 1.42 -8.98
CA ASP A 187 -1.35 1.14 -9.99
C ASP A 187 -2.01 0.40 -11.17
N ILE A 188 -2.13 1.07 -12.30
CA ILE A 188 -3.02 0.62 -13.38
C ILE A 188 -2.25 -0.08 -14.51
N TYR A 189 -2.16 -1.39 -14.42
CA TYR A 189 -1.58 -2.26 -15.45
C TYR A 189 -2.59 -3.21 -16.10
N VAL A 190 -3.86 -3.08 -15.72
CA VAL A 190 -4.98 -3.90 -16.21
C VAL A 190 -5.67 -3.27 -17.42
N PRO A 191 -6.34 -4.06 -18.29
CA PRO A 191 -6.94 -3.52 -19.51
C PRO A 191 -8.21 -2.69 -19.28
N TYR A 192 -8.84 -2.78 -18.11
CA TYR A 192 -10.06 -2.05 -17.75
C TYR A 192 -9.76 -0.73 -17.02
N THR A 193 -8.82 0.03 -17.55
CA THR A 193 -8.29 1.28 -16.99
C THR A 193 -9.38 2.29 -16.61
N ALA A 194 -10.37 2.53 -17.48
CA ALA A 194 -11.45 3.50 -17.21
C ALA A 194 -12.26 3.13 -15.97
N ALA A 195 -12.60 1.85 -15.82
CA ALA A 195 -13.36 1.38 -14.66
C ALA A 195 -12.57 1.55 -13.35
N VAL A 196 -11.25 1.34 -13.38
CA VAL A 196 -10.37 1.60 -12.23
C VAL A 196 -10.35 3.09 -11.89
N ILE A 197 -10.16 3.95 -12.88
CA ILE A 197 -10.15 5.41 -12.71
C ILE A 197 -11.44 5.87 -12.02
N GLU A 198 -12.60 5.41 -12.50
CA GLU A 198 -13.90 5.76 -11.91
C GLU A 198 -14.05 5.19 -10.48
N ALA A 199 -13.64 3.93 -10.27
CA ALA A 199 -13.76 3.28 -8.96
C ALA A 199 -12.94 3.96 -7.86
N TYR A 200 -11.79 4.53 -8.21
CA TYR A 200 -10.91 5.22 -7.25
C TYR A 200 -11.21 6.73 -7.13
N SER A 201 -12.09 7.28 -7.97
CA SER A 201 -12.49 8.69 -7.96
C SER A 201 -13.85 8.86 -7.27
N TYR A 202 -13.86 9.23 -5.99
CA TYR A 202 -15.10 9.47 -5.24
C TYR A 202 -14.87 10.51 -4.12
N PRO A 203 -15.94 11.13 -3.57
CA PRO A 203 -15.81 12.05 -2.45
C PRO A 203 -15.06 11.43 -1.27
N GLY A 204 -13.98 12.06 -0.82
CA GLY A 204 -13.08 11.53 0.22
C GLY A 204 -11.91 10.69 -0.29
N ASN A 205 -11.81 10.44 -1.61
CA ASN A 205 -10.63 9.86 -2.23
C ASN A 205 -10.31 10.57 -3.53
N PRO A 206 -9.53 11.66 -3.53
CA PRO A 206 -9.10 12.32 -4.75
C PRO A 206 -8.29 11.34 -5.60
N LEU A 207 -8.53 11.36 -6.90
CA LEU A 207 -7.85 10.45 -7.82
C LEU A 207 -6.38 10.82 -7.96
N PHE A 208 -5.53 9.91 -7.56
CA PHE A 208 -4.07 10.02 -7.67
C PHE A 208 -3.54 8.71 -8.26
N ILE A 209 -2.94 8.76 -9.46
CA ILE A 209 -2.47 7.57 -10.18
C ILE A 209 -0.94 7.63 -10.26
N PRO A 210 -0.23 6.99 -9.30
CA PRO A 210 1.23 7.05 -9.22
C PRO A 210 1.92 6.16 -10.25
N GLU A 211 1.23 5.10 -10.67
CA GLU A 211 1.75 4.18 -11.68
C GLU A 211 0.67 3.79 -12.69
N VAL A 212 1.00 3.90 -13.96
CA VAL A 212 0.16 3.40 -15.04
C VAL A 212 1.05 2.96 -16.21
N ARG A 213 0.55 2.06 -17.04
CA ARG A 213 1.25 1.58 -18.24
C ARG A 213 1.58 2.73 -19.18
N LYS A 214 2.78 2.73 -19.78
CA LYS A 214 3.25 3.75 -20.75
C LYS A 214 3.00 3.32 -22.21
N ASP A 215 1.75 3.12 -22.61
CA ASP A 215 1.40 2.78 -23.98
C ASP A 215 0.41 3.81 -24.59
N ALA A 216 0.15 3.69 -25.88
CA ALA A 216 -0.70 4.63 -26.59
C ALA A 216 -2.15 4.65 -26.09
N ALA A 217 -2.69 3.51 -25.65
CA ALA A 217 -4.03 3.43 -25.08
C ALA A 217 -4.08 4.19 -23.74
N THR A 218 -3.06 4.03 -22.91
CA THR A 218 -2.93 4.71 -21.63
C THR A 218 -2.83 6.23 -21.77
N ALA A 219 -2.20 6.74 -22.84
CA ALA A 219 -2.15 8.17 -23.13
C ALA A 219 -3.54 8.79 -23.31
N SER A 220 -4.50 8.07 -23.91
CA SER A 220 -5.88 8.53 -24.05
C SER A 220 -6.60 8.61 -22.71
N TYR A 221 -6.32 7.70 -21.77
CA TYR A 221 -6.88 7.72 -20.43
C TYR A 221 -6.34 8.86 -19.56
N CYS A 222 -5.20 9.43 -19.89
CA CYS A 222 -4.69 10.62 -19.21
C CYS A 222 -5.69 11.78 -19.31
N LEU A 223 -6.19 12.08 -20.51
CA LEU A 223 -7.21 13.12 -20.70
C LEU A 223 -8.51 12.79 -19.95
N TYR A 224 -8.93 11.52 -20.00
CA TYR A 224 -10.11 11.06 -19.28
C TYR A 224 -9.97 11.27 -17.77
N ALA A 225 -8.83 10.88 -17.19
CA ALA A 225 -8.55 11.02 -15.77
C ALA A 225 -8.60 12.48 -15.31
N PHE A 226 -7.97 13.39 -16.05
CA PHE A 226 -7.96 14.82 -15.67
C PHE A 226 -9.28 15.52 -15.95
N LEU A 227 -9.88 15.33 -17.13
CA LEU A 227 -11.04 16.12 -17.54
C LEU A 227 -12.35 15.59 -16.93
N LYS A 228 -12.48 14.28 -16.77
CA LYS A 228 -13.71 13.65 -16.24
C LYS A 228 -13.64 13.40 -14.74
N CYS A 229 -12.50 12.89 -14.25
CA CYS A 229 -12.36 12.43 -12.87
C CYS A 229 -11.50 13.34 -12.00
N HIS A 230 -11.07 14.50 -12.54
CA HIS A 230 -10.31 15.53 -11.83
C HIS A 230 -9.06 14.96 -11.11
N ALA A 231 -8.33 14.09 -11.80
CA ALA A 231 -7.12 13.48 -11.25
C ALA A 231 -6.11 14.55 -10.83
N LEU A 232 -5.47 14.34 -9.70
CA LEU A 232 -4.36 15.18 -9.22
C LEU A 232 -3.02 14.73 -9.80
N CYS A 233 -2.90 13.45 -10.15
CA CYS A 233 -1.68 12.86 -10.71
C CYS A 233 -2.04 11.77 -11.70
N TYR A 234 -1.23 11.65 -12.75
CA TYR A 234 -1.25 10.56 -13.70
C TYR A 234 0.17 10.31 -14.19
N SER A 235 0.82 9.25 -13.67
CA SER A 235 2.25 9.00 -13.83
C SER A 235 2.50 7.70 -14.59
N PRO A 236 2.80 7.74 -15.90
CA PRO A 236 3.23 6.55 -16.62
C PRO A 236 4.58 6.05 -16.11
N PHE A 237 4.61 4.77 -15.71
CA PHE A 237 5.82 4.16 -15.16
C PHE A 237 6.94 4.08 -16.19
N GLY A 238 8.12 4.60 -15.84
CA GLY A 238 9.27 4.65 -16.75
C GLY A 238 9.08 5.63 -17.92
N ILE A 239 8.35 6.74 -17.71
CA ILE A 239 8.13 7.76 -18.75
C ILE A 239 9.46 8.36 -19.25
N GLU A 240 10.50 8.36 -18.45
CA GLU A 240 11.85 8.80 -18.80
C GLU A 240 12.52 7.93 -19.87
N ASP A 241 12.00 6.74 -20.10
CA ASP A 241 12.51 5.85 -21.16
C ASP A 241 11.84 6.11 -22.53
N LEU A 242 10.85 7.00 -22.60
CA LEU A 242 10.21 7.36 -23.86
C LEU A 242 11.24 8.01 -24.80
N GLY A 243 11.32 7.50 -26.03
CA GLY A 243 12.27 7.95 -27.03
C GLY A 243 13.64 7.24 -27.00
N LEU A 244 13.89 6.40 -26.02
CA LEU A 244 15.05 5.52 -26.05
C LEU A 244 14.81 4.34 -26.99
N GLN A 245 15.91 3.87 -27.65
CA GLN A 245 15.84 2.62 -28.40
C GLN A 245 15.69 1.43 -27.43
N PRO A 246 15.04 0.32 -27.82
CA PRO A 246 14.86 -0.85 -26.96
C PRO A 246 16.18 -1.37 -26.33
N GLU A 247 17.26 -1.32 -27.09
CA GLU A 247 18.59 -1.73 -26.66
C GLU A 247 19.19 -0.80 -25.57
N GLU A 248 18.73 0.43 -25.48
CA GLU A 248 19.15 1.39 -24.45
C GLU A 248 18.31 1.21 -23.17
N VAL A 249 17.06 0.78 -23.29
CA VAL A 249 16.17 0.50 -22.14
C VAL A 249 16.57 -0.79 -21.42
N GLU A 250 17.01 -1.82 -22.18
CA GLU A 250 17.44 -3.11 -21.61
C GLU A 250 18.79 -3.06 -20.89
N LYS A 251 19.61 -2.04 -21.12
CA LYS A 251 20.86 -1.89 -20.38
C LYS A 251 20.55 -1.51 -18.94
N PRO A 252 20.90 -2.36 -17.95
CA PRO A 252 20.75 -1.98 -16.55
C PRO A 252 21.54 -0.69 -16.34
N ARG A 253 20.85 0.41 -16.06
CA ARG A 253 21.50 1.65 -15.62
C ARG A 253 22.25 1.30 -14.33
N ARG A 254 23.56 1.06 -14.44
CA ARG A 254 24.43 1.01 -13.28
C ARG A 254 24.40 2.39 -12.64
N ARG A 255 23.43 2.65 -11.80
CA ARG A 255 23.52 3.75 -10.86
C ARG A 255 24.66 3.39 -9.93
N SER A 256 25.81 4.00 -10.20
CA SER A 256 26.92 3.96 -9.26
C SER A 256 26.47 4.75 -8.04
N TRP A 257 25.89 4.05 -7.09
CA TRP A 257 25.88 4.54 -5.73
C TRP A 257 27.32 4.47 -5.25
N GLN A 258 28.04 5.57 -5.39
CA GLN A 258 29.26 5.76 -4.62
C GLN A 258 28.85 6.15 -3.21
N PRO A 259 29.47 5.53 -2.18
CA PRO A 259 29.14 5.77 -0.77
C PRO A 259 29.44 7.19 -0.31
#